data_47f3eba2a524c92fa16ea64faf2fd84c
#
_entry.id   47f3eba2a524c92fa16ea64faf2fd84c
#
_cell.length_a   1.000
_cell.length_b   1.000
_cell.length_c   1.000
_cell.angle_alpha   90.00
_cell.angle_beta   90.00
_cell.angle_gamma   90.00
#
_symmetry.space_group_name_H-M   'P 1'
#
loop_
_entity.id
_entity.type
_entity.pdbx_description
1 polymer ?
#
loop_
_entity_poly.entity_id
_entity_poly.type
_entity_poly.pdbx_seq_one_letter_code
_entity_poly.pdbx_strand_id
1 'polypeptide(L)'
;HCGYGAIQQHSNVEHDYLTEGFWAMNRDAELPTPGLKVTFIDRILDVTDYVNEQLKKDKDPEGTNYLSPTYLNKVAERFAKAENIEITPTTKLELKAFYGGNKYYLFVKTVYSDIRMVGAPPSSIGKFGADTDNWMWPRHTGDFSLFRIYADKNGKPAEYSKDNVPLHVKK
;
A
#
# COMPACT_ATOMS: atom_id res chain seq x y z
N HIS A 1 -7.19 -15.91 -5.52
CA HIS A 1 -7.69 -15.14 -4.38
C HIS A 1 -6.66 -14.16 -3.84
N CYS A 2 -7.05 -13.25 -2.97
CA CYS A 2 -6.23 -12.10 -2.55
C CYS A 2 -4.88 -12.47 -1.92
N GLY A 3 -4.81 -13.54 -1.16
CA GLY A 3 -3.57 -14.02 -0.54
C GLY A 3 -2.71 -14.90 -1.43
N TYR A 4 -3.13 -15.17 -2.66
CA TYR A 4 -2.49 -16.18 -3.51
C TYR A 4 -0.99 -15.96 -3.70
N GLY A 5 -0.56 -14.74 -3.99
CA GLY A 5 0.84 -14.44 -4.21
C GLY A 5 1.70 -14.64 -2.96
N ALA A 6 1.20 -14.27 -1.78
CA ALA A 6 1.91 -14.49 -0.53
C ALA A 6 1.95 -15.97 -0.15
N ILE A 7 0.81 -16.69 -0.30
CA ILE A 7 0.74 -18.14 -0.07
C ILE A 7 1.68 -18.89 -1.01
N GLN A 8 1.71 -18.51 -2.28
CA GLN A 8 2.56 -19.15 -3.29
C GLN A 8 4.05 -19.02 -2.96
N GLN A 9 4.48 -17.87 -2.42
CA GLN A 9 5.87 -17.66 -2.02
C GLN A 9 6.33 -18.62 -0.90
N HIS A 10 5.39 -19.05 -0.06
CA HIS A 10 5.67 -19.91 1.09
C HIS A 10 5.28 -21.38 0.89
N SER A 11 4.47 -21.66 -0.15
CA SER A 11 4.08 -23.05 -0.46
C SER A 11 5.22 -23.82 -1.10
N ASN A 12 5.42 -25.03 -0.61
CA ASN A 12 6.39 -26.00 -1.12
C ASN A 12 5.87 -27.42 -0.93
N VAL A 13 6.69 -28.43 -1.25
CA VAL A 13 6.28 -29.85 -1.17
C VAL A 13 5.97 -30.29 0.28
N GLU A 14 6.63 -29.69 1.26
CA GLU A 14 6.43 -30.01 2.68
C GLU A 14 5.23 -29.27 3.27
N HIS A 15 4.95 -28.08 2.74
CA HIS A 15 3.87 -27.21 3.21
C HIS A 15 3.08 -26.65 2.02
N ASP A 16 2.06 -27.36 1.60
CA ASP A 16 1.17 -26.93 0.51
C ASP A 16 0.07 -25.99 1.04
N TYR A 17 0.48 -24.78 1.40
CA TYR A 17 -0.45 -23.76 1.90
C TYR A 17 -1.52 -23.33 0.88
N LEU A 18 -1.27 -23.55 -0.42
CA LEU A 18 -2.28 -23.29 -1.45
C LEU A 18 -3.47 -24.22 -1.33
N THR A 19 -3.21 -25.50 -1.06
CA THR A 19 -4.27 -26.52 -0.92
C THR A 19 -4.86 -26.53 0.48
N GLU A 20 -4.02 -26.43 1.51
CA GLU A 20 -4.42 -26.62 2.90
C GLU A 20 -4.84 -25.32 3.60
N GLY A 21 -4.49 -24.16 3.02
CA GLY A 21 -4.58 -22.88 3.69
C GLY A 21 -3.46 -22.68 4.70
N PHE A 22 -3.44 -21.50 5.34
CA PHE A 22 -2.47 -21.16 6.35
C PHE A 22 -3.11 -20.39 7.49
N TRP A 23 -2.75 -20.74 8.73
CA TRP A 23 -3.14 -20.03 9.93
C TRP A 23 -2.00 -20.01 10.94
N ALA A 24 -1.50 -18.82 11.26
CA ALA A 24 -0.52 -18.64 12.33
C ALA A 24 -1.21 -18.72 13.69
N MET A 25 -0.87 -19.72 14.50
CA MET A 25 -1.43 -19.90 15.84
C MET A 25 -0.86 -18.91 16.87
N ASN A 26 0.29 -18.33 16.58
CA ASN A 26 0.95 -17.32 17.39
C ASN A 26 1.80 -16.41 16.50
N ARG A 27 2.40 -15.36 17.06
CA ARG A 27 3.20 -14.37 16.31
C ARG A 27 4.45 -14.96 15.68
N ASP A 28 5.07 -15.93 16.33
CA ASP A 28 6.31 -16.54 15.83
C ASP A 28 6.06 -17.44 14.61
N ALA A 29 4.82 -17.90 14.45
CA ALA A 29 4.39 -18.69 13.31
C ALA A 29 3.96 -17.83 12.10
N GLU A 30 3.88 -16.50 12.24
CA GLU A 30 3.53 -15.61 11.13
C GLU A 30 4.62 -15.59 10.07
N LEU A 31 4.23 -15.65 8.80
CA LEU A 31 5.17 -15.73 7.69
C LEU A 31 5.53 -14.32 7.17
N PRO A 32 6.80 -13.92 7.19
CA PRO A 32 7.24 -12.68 6.56
C PRO A 32 6.93 -12.70 5.07
N THR A 33 6.46 -11.59 4.53
CA THR A 33 6.15 -11.43 3.10
C THR A 33 7.08 -10.38 2.47
N PRO A 34 8.33 -10.77 2.12
CA PRO A 34 9.29 -9.83 1.54
C PRO A 34 8.77 -9.21 0.25
N GLY A 35 8.93 -7.90 0.12
CA GLY A 35 8.46 -7.14 -1.05
C GLY A 35 7.01 -6.64 -0.94
N LEU A 36 6.19 -7.20 -0.05
CA LEU A 36 4.87 -6.64 0.22
C LEU A 36 5.02 -5.34 1.04
N LYS A 37 4.27 -4.33 0.65
CA LYS A 37 4.26 -3.03 1.33
C LYS A 37 2.83 -2.58 1.57
N VAL A 38 2.62 -1.94 2.71
CA VAL A 38 1.35 -1.28 3.04
C VAL A 38 1.60 0.21 3.16
N THR A 39 0.76 0.99 2.51
CA THR A 39 0.88 2.45 2.47
C THR A 39 -0.34 3.08 3.12
N PHE A 40 -0.12 3.87 4.16
CA PHE A 40 -1.15 4.69 4.78
C PHE A 40 -1.10 6.11 4.24
N ILE A 41 -2.26 6.72 4.09
CA ILE A 41 -2.39 8.14 3.79
C ILE A 41 -2.47 8.86 5.13
N ASP A 42 -1.45 9.64 5.45
CA ASP A 42 -1.38 10.41 6.69
C ASP A 42 -2.13 11.73 6.58
N ARG A 43 -1.97 12.40 5.42
CA ARG A 43 -2.59 13.70 5.13
C ARG A 43 -2.94 13.83 3.66
N ILE A 44 -4.01 14.56 3.39
CA ILE A 44 -4.39 15.01 2.04
C ILE A 44 -4.49 16.54 2.11
N LEU A 45 -3.68 17.22 1.31
CA LEU A 45 -3.61 18.68 1.28
C LEU A 45 -4.10 19.20 -0.07
N ASP A 46 -5.02 20.15 -0.07
CA ASP A 46 -5.37 20.90 -1.30
C ASP A 46 -4.23 21.87 -1.60
N VAL A 47 -3.54 21.63 -2.68
CA VAL A 47 -2.38 22.43 -3.13
C VAL A 47 -2.66 23.11 -4.47
N THR A 48 -3.92 23.28 -4.81
CA THR A 48 -4.37 23.80 -6.12
C THR A 48 -3.75 25.15 -6.43
N ASP A 49 -3.83 26.09 -5.51
CA ASP A 49 -3.31 27.44 -5.72
C ASP A 49 -1.78 27.43 -5.91
N TYR A 50 -1.09 26.66 -5.07
CA TYR A 50 0.36 26.51 -5.18
C TYR A 50 0.79 25.93 -6.53
N VAL A 51 0.14 24.87 -7.00
CA VAL A 51 0.44 24.25 -8.31
C VAL A 51 0.20 25.26 -9.42
N ASN A 52 -0.91 25.99 -9.41
CA ASN A 52 -1.24 26.99 -10.41
C ASN A 52 -0.21 28.12 -10.46
N GLU A 53 0.32 28.53 -9.30
CA GLU A 53 1.43 29.49 -9.25
C GLU A 53 2.73 28.93 -9.82
N GLN A 54 3.06 27.67 -9.55
CA GLN A 54 4.24 27.04 -10.12
C GLN A 54 4.14 26.90 -11.65
N LEU A 55 2.97 26.51 -12.17
CA LEU A 55 2.71 26.43 -13.60
C LEU A 55 2.93 27.79 -14.30
N LYS A 56 2.49 28.89 -13.67
CA LYS A 56 2.73 30.26 -14.18
C LYS A 56 4.21 30.64 -14.15
N LYS A 57 4.94 30.25 -13.09
CA LYS A 57 6.37 30.56 -12.91
C LYS A 57 7.26 29.76 -13.86
N ASP A 58 6.97 28.47 -14.01
CA ASP A 58 7.79 27.54 -14.78
C ASP A 58 7.58 27.68 -16.29
N LYS A 59 6.67 28.58 -16.74
CA LYS A 59 6.37 28.89 -18.15
C LYS A 59 6.34 27.65 -19.02
N ASP A 60 5.26 26.86 -18.88
CA ASP A 60 5.02 25.72 -19.78
C ASP A 60 4.49 26.21 -21.13
N PRO A 61 5.32 26.28 -22.19
CA PRO A 61 4.89 26.81 -23.46
C PRO A 61 3.87 25.91 -24.18
N GLU A 62 3.76 24.65 -23.79
CA GLU A 62 2.88 23.67 -24.42
C GLU A 62 1.65 23.30 -23.57
N GLY A 63 1.53 23.79 -22.33
CA GLY A 63 0.40 23.51 -21.43
C GLY A 63 0.24 22.04 -21.04
N THR A 64 1.29 21.24 -21.21
CA THR A 64 1.23 19.79 -20.98
C THR A 64 1.68 19.37 -19.58
N ASN A 65 2.41 20.22 -18.88
CA ASN A 65 3.01 19.88 -17.59
C ASN A 65 1.99 19.72 -16.45
N TYR A 66 0.84 20.35 -16.55
CA TYR A 66 -0.17 20.36 -15.49
C TYR A 66 -0.73 18.98 -15.12
N LEU A 67 -0.60 17.98 -16.00
CA LEU A 67 -0.96 16.59 -15.76
C LEU A 67 0.25 15.65 -15.72
N SER A 68 1.44 16.13 -16.03
CA SER A 68 2.65 15.30 -16.10
C SER A 68 3.04 14.79 -14.71
N PRO A 69 3.09 13.48 -14.47
CA PRO A 69 3.53 12.91 -13.19
C PRO A 69 4.93 13.38 -12.78
N THR A 70 5.84 13.50 -13.74
CA THR A 70 7.22 13.96 -13.49
C THR A 70 7.25 15.40 -13.01
N TYR A 71 6.46 16.28 -13.62
CA TYR A 71 6.35 17.67 -13.20
C TYR A 71 5.68 17.77 -11.83
N LEU A 72 4.54 17.08 -11.64
CA LEU A 72 3.80 17.10 -10.39
C LEU A 72 4.63 16.58 -9.21
N ASN A 73 5.47 15.56 -9.41
CA ASN A 73 6.38 15.09 -8.38
C ASN A 73 7.41 16.16 -7.97
N LYS A 74 7.98 16.90 -8.92
CA LYS A 74 8.89 18.03 -8.62
C LYS A 74 8.18 19.13 -7.83
N VAL A 75 6.94 19.45 -8.19
CA VAL A 75 6.13 20.44 -7.47
C VAL A 75 5.80 19.95 -6.06
N ALA A 76 5.49 18.66 -5.88
CA ALA A 76 5.25 18.05 -4.56
C ALA A 76 6.47 18.20 -3.64
N GLU A 77 7.67 17.94 -4.15
CA GLU A 77 8.92 18.12 -3.38
C GLU A 77 9.18 19.59 -3.00
N ARG A 78 8.92 20.52 -3.93
CA ARG A 78 9.02 21.95 -3.66
C ARG A 78 8.05 22.39 -2.57
N PHE A 79 6.81 21.96 -2.66
CA PHE A 79 5.77 22.24 -1.67
C PHE A 79 6.15 21.67 -0.28
N ALA A 80 6.59 20.42 -0.24
CA ALA A 80 6.97 19.77 1.01
C ALA A 80 8.13 20.50 1.71
N LYS A 81 9.10 21.01 0.94
CA LYS A 81 10.19 21.85 1.48
C LYS A 81 9.68 23.19 1.99
N ALA A 82 8.78 23.84 1.27
CA ALA A 82 8.23 25.15 1.66
C ALA A 82 7.39 25.05 2.95
N GLU A 83 6.63 23.97 3.10
CA GLU A 83 5.77 23.73 4.28
C GLU A 83 6.47 22.95 5.40
N ASN A 84 7.77 22.70 5.29
CA ASN A 84 8.56 21.93 6.27
C ASN A 84 7.93 20.56 6.59
N ILE A 85 7.41 19.89 5.57
CA ILE A 85 6.91 18.52 5.73
C ILE A 85 8.10 17.59 5.92
N GLU A 86 8.12 16.88 7.04
CA GLU A 86 9.16 15.90 7.33
C GLU A 86 9.12 14.76 6.31
N ILE A 87 10.20 14.61 5.54
CA ILE A 87 10.37 13.53 4.57
C ILE A 87 11.39 12.55 5.11
N THR A 88 10.94 11.34 5.43
CA THR A 88 11.79 10.21 5.81
C THR A 88 11.94 9.25 4.63
N PRO A 89 12.86 8.27 4.66
CA PRO A 89 12.97 7.24 3.62
C PRO A 89 11.68 6.44 3.39
N THR A 90 10.79 6.42 4.37
CA THR A 90 9.49 5.73 4.31
C THR A 90 8.32 6.66 3.97
N THR A 91 8.57 7.95 3.82
CA THR A 91 7.57 8.93 3.38
C THR A 91 7.47 8.91 1.86
N LYS A 92 6.25 8.81 1.35
CA LYS A 92 5.96 8.93 -0.08
C LYS A 92 5.02 10.11 -0.32
N LEU A 93 5.46 11.03 -1.16
CA LEU A 93 4.64 12.13 -1.65
C LEU A 93 4.01 11.74 -2.98
N GLU A 94 2.73 12.01 -3.14
CA GLU A 94 2.03 11.82 -4.41
C GLU A 94 1.09 12.99 -4.66
N LEU A 95 1.42 13.82 -5.65
CA LEU A 95 0.58 14.92 -6.09
C LEU A 95 -0.22 14.48 -7.30
N LYS A 96 -1.54 14.60 -7.19
CA LYS A 96 -2.48 14.21 -8.25
C LYS A 96 -3.33 15.37 -8.70
N ALA A 97 -3.53 15.45 -10.02
CA ALA A 97 -4.52 16.32 -10.62
C ALA A 97 -5.88 15.62 -10.64
N PHE A 98 -6.92 16.36 -10.33
CA PHE A 98 -8.31 15.93 -10.37
C PHE A 98 -9.12 16.86 -11.27
N TYR A 99 -10.21 16.34 -11.81
CA TYR A 99 -11.15 17.09 -12.65
C TYR A 99 -10.45 17.81 -13.83
N GLY A 100 -9.54 17.08 -14.51
CA GLY A 100 -8.82 17.64 -15.66
C GLY A 100 -7.85 18.77 -15.31
N GLY A 101 -7.32 18.82 -14.08
CA GLY A 101 -6.39 19.86 -13.61
C GLY A 101 -7.06 21.05 -12.93
N ASN A 102 -8.35 20.95 -12.63
CA ASN A 102 -9.05 22.01 -11.86
C ASN A 102 -8.74 21.96 -10.35
N LYS A 103 -8.29 20.80 -9.86
CA LYS A 103 -7.89 20.60 -8.47
C LYS A 103 -6.62 19.75 -8.39
N TYR A 104 -5.80 20.04 -7.41
CA TYR A 104 -4.57 19.31 -7.11
C TYR A 104 -4.51 18.97 -5.62
N TYR A 105 -4.31 17.68 -5.33
CA TYR A 105 -4.16 17.20 -3.97
C TYR A 105 -2.82 16.51 -3.78
N LEU A 106 -2.12 16.91 -2.72
CA LEU A 106 -0.91 16.24 -2.27
C LEU A 106 -1.27 15.21 -1.19
N PHE A 107 -0.97 13.96 -1.47
CA PHE A 107 -1.06 12.86 -0.53
C PHE A 107 0.30 12.65 0.13
N VAL A 108 0.35 12.84 1.43
CA VAL A 108 1.51 12.49 2.25
C VAL A 108 1.24 11.10 2.81
N LYS A 109 2.12 10.15 2.53
CA LYS A 109 1.92 8.72 2.82
C LYS A 109 3.09 8.15 3.58
N THR A 110 2.82 7.19 4.46
CA THR A 110 3.82 6.38 5.15
C THR A 110 3.77 4.94 4.64
N VAL A 111 4.94 4.39 4.32
CA VAL A 111 5.09 3.04 3.76
C VAL A 111 5.71 2.12 4.81
N TYR A 112 5.01 1.03 5.12
CA TYR A 112 5.46 -0.06 5.99
C TYR A 112 5.88 -1.25 5.13
N SER A 113 6.99 -1.90 5.50
CA SER A 113 7.58 -3.02 4.76
C SER A 113 7.67 -4.32 5.56
N ASP A 114 7.57 -4.29 6.90
CA ASP A 114 7.46 -5.51 7.70
C ASP A 114 6.00 -5.95 7.77
N ILE A 115 5.61 -6.73 6.78
CA ILE A 115 4.26 -7.28 6.66
C ILE A 115 4.38 -8.80 6.80
N ARG A 116 3.52 -9.38 7.63
CA ARG A 116 3.51 -10.82 7.88
C ARG A 116 2.13 -11.40 7.62
N MET A 117 2.11 -12.55 6.98
CA MET A 117 0.89 -13.28 6.71
C MET A 117 0.45 -14.02 7.97
N VAL A 118 -0.79 -13.79 8.39
CA VAL A 118 -1.41 -14.40 9.56
C VAL A 118 -2.30 -15.56 9.16
N GLY A 119 -3.00 -15.43 8.03
CA GLY A 119 -3.85 -16.50 7.57
C GLY A 119 -4.48 -16.26 6.22
N ALA A 120 -4.80 -17.35 5.57
CA ALA A 120 -5.61 -17.39 4.36
C ALA A 120 -6.29 -18.77 4.24
N PRO A 121 -7.51 -18.84 3.71
CA PRO A 121 -8.22 -20.09 3.54
C PRO A 121 -7.58 -20.95 2.45
N PRO A 122 -7.82 -22.25 2.44
CA PRO A 122 -7.43 -23.13 1.35
C PRO A 122 -8.09 -22.72 0.03
N SER A 123 -7.46 -23.08 -1.09
CA SER A 123 -7.98 -22.76 -2.44
C SER A 123 -9.39 -23.28 -2.67
N SER A 124 -9.76 -24.39 -2.04
CA SER A 124 -11.12 -24.97 -2.13
C SER A 124 -12.22 -24.04 -1.58
N ILE A 125 -11.87 -23.13 -0.68
CA ILE A 125 -12.77 -22.10 -0.15
C ILE A 125 -12.55 -20.77 -0.87
N GLY A 126 -11.30 -20.39 -1.07
CA GLY A 126 -10.93 -19.12 -1.72
C GLY A 126 -11.38 -19.04 -3.18
N LYS A 127 -11.43 -20.19 -3.86
CA LYS A 127 -11.86 -20.34 -5.25
C LYS A 127 -12.92 -21.45 -5.38
N PHE A 128 -13.98 -21.37 -4.58
CA PHE A 128 -15.04 -22.37 -4.60
C PHE A 128 -15.70 -22.45 -5.97
N GLY A 129 -15.89 -23.71 -6.47
CA GLY A 129 -16.43 -23.96 -7.80
C GLY A 129 -15.45 -23.70 -8.94
N ALA A 130 -14.17 -23.53 -8.64
CA ALA A 130 -13.10 -23.24 -9.58
C ALA A 130 -13.40 -22.03 -10.49
N ASP A 131 -12.96 -22.04 -11.75
CA ASP A 131 -13.15 -20.92 -12.66
C ASP A 131 -14.61 -20.77 -13.11
N THR A 132 -15.35 -21.86 -13.17
CA THR A 132 -16.75 -21.84 -13.62
C THR A 132 -17.63 -21.02 -12.70
N ASP A 133 -17.55 -21.24 -11.39
CA ASP A 133 -18.42 -20.57 -10.40
C ASP A 133 -17.82 -19.28 -9.86
N ASN A 134 -16.50 -19.07 -10.03
CA ASN A 134 -15.81 -17.89 -9.50
C ASN A 134 -16.36 -16.55 -10.08
N TRP A 135 -16.95 -16.59 -11.27
CA TRP A 135 -17.52 -15.43 -11.95
C TRP A 135 -19.05 -15.40 -11.98
N MET A 136 -19.69 -16.42 -11.41
CA MET A 136 -21.14 -16.52 -11.35
C MET A 136 -21.70 -15.90 -10.07
N TRP A 137 -22.93 -15.44 -10.16
CA TRP A 137 -23.69 -14.93 -9.01
C TRP A 137 -24.86 -15.90 -8.69
N PRO A 138 -25.16 -16.20 -7.40
CA PRO A 138 -24.49 -15.69 -6.19
C PRO A 138 -23.14 -16.37 -5.93
N ARG A 139 -22.18 -15.61 -5.32
CA ARG A 139 -20.86 -16.14 -5.00
C ARG A 139 -20.86 -16.82 -3.63
N HIS A 140 -20.19 -17.96 -3.56
CA HIS A 140 -20.05 -18.75 -2.33
C HIS A 140 -18.58 -18.89 -1.90
N THR A 141 -17.70 -18.02 -2.38
CA THR A 141 -16.26 -18.05 -2.08
C THR A 141 -15.92 -17.25 -0.83
N GLY A 142 -14.98 -17.77 -0.04
CA GLY A 142 -14.33 -17.06 1.06
C GLY A 142 -12.93 -16.60 0.64
N ASP A 143 -12.84 -15.63 -0.30
CA ASP A 143 -11.58 -15.13 -0.81
C ASP A 143 -11.07 -13.97 0.06
N PHE A 144 -10.22 -14.31 1.04
CA PHE A 144 -9.60 -13.33 1.91
C PHE A 144 -8.18 -13.74 2.31
N SER A 145 -7.41 -12.80 2.81
CA SER A 145 -6.14 -13.03 3.48
C SER A 145 -5.93 -12.02 4.58
N LEU A 146 -5.32 -12.46 5.66
CA LEU A 146 -5.03 -11.66 6.84
C LEU A 146 -3.53 -11.41 6.93
N PHE A 147 -3.16 -10.16 7.05
CA PHE A 147 -1.80 -9.72 7.26
C PHE A 147 -1.71 -8.86 8.51
N ARG A 148 -0.57 -8.91 9.17
CA ARG A 148 -0.25 -8.01 10.26
C ARG A 148 0.91 -7.12 9.85
N ILE A 149 0.77 -5.84 10.16
CA ILE A 149 1.79 -4.84 9.92
C ILE A 149 2.61 -4.71 11.19
N TYR A 150 3.91 -4.72 11.05
CA TYR A 150 4.85 -4.51 12.14
C TYR A 150 5.60 -3.19 11.98
N ALA A 151 5.97 -2.63 13.10
CA ALA A 151 6.69 -1.37 13.22
C ALA A 151 7.75 -1.48 14.32
N ASP A 152 8.62 -0.50 14.44
CA ASP A 152 9.48 -0.38 15.61
C ASP A 152 8.66 -0.11 16.89
N LYS A 153 9.31 -0.08 18.03
CA LYS A 153 8.66 0.15 19.35
C LYS A 153 7.98 1.52 19.46
N ASN A 154 8.31 2.45 18.56
CA ASN A 154 7.71 3.79 18.50
C ASN A 154 6.59 3.89 17.44
N GLY A 155 6.26 2.80 16.78
CA GLY A 155 5.25 2.76 15.73
C GLY A 155 5.74 3.28 14.38
N LYS A 156 7.06 3.49 14.20
CA LYS A 156 7.64 3.94 12.92
C LYS A 156 7.91 2.76 12.00
N PRO A 157 7.81 2.96 10.67
CA PRO A 157 8.19 1.93 9.72
C PRO A 157 9.61 1.43 9.93
N ALA A 158 9.78 0.13 9.91
CA ALA A 158 11.07 -0.54 10.05
C ALA A 158 11.15 -1.72 9.08
N GLU A 159 12.37 -2.13 8.75
CA GLU A 159 12.61 -3.39 8.06
C GLU A 159 12.29 -4.56 8.99
N TYR A 160 12.11 -5.74 8.40
CA TYR A 160 11.81 -6.96 9.15
C TYR A 160 12.80 -7.18 10.29
N SER A 161 12.26 -7.31 11.50
CA SER A 161 13.01 -7.71 12.70
C SER A 161 12.09 -8.45 13.66
N LYS A 162 12.64 -9.43 14.37
CA LYS A 162 11.91 -10.14 15.44
C LYS A 162 11.52 -9.22 16.61
N ASP A 163 12.24 -8.11 16.78
CA ASP A 163 11.99 -7.12 17.83
C ASP A 163 10.85 -6.15 17.48
N ASN A 164 10.40 -6.14 16.24
CA ASN A 164 9.29 -5.30 15.81
C ASN A 164 7.99 -5.73 16.49
N VAL A 165 7.14 -4.74 16.72
CA VAL A 165 5.84 -4.91 17.38
C VAL A 165 4.70 -4.68 16.38
N PRO A 166 3.54 -5.33 16.57
CA PRO A 166 2.38 -5.06 15.76
C PRO A 166 2.00 -3.58 15.79
N LEU A 167 1.74 -3.02 14.63
CA LEU A 167 1.27 -1.64 14.50
C LEU A 167 -0.14 -1.50 15.07
N HIS A 168 -0.31 -0.60 16.04
CA HIS A 168 -1.62 -0.24 16.56
C HIS A 168 -2.14 0.99 15.81
N VAL A 169 -3.13 0.79 14.94
CA VAL A 169 -3.80 1.88 14.23
C VAL A 169 -4.95 2.39 15.10
N LYS A 170 -4.92 3.65 15.48
CA LYS A 170 -6.08 4.30 16.11
C LYS A 170 -7.11 4.61 15.03
N LYS A 171 -8.36 4.30 15.30
CA LYS A 171 -9.50 4.76 14.48
C LYS A 171 -9.71 6.25 14.66
#